data_c127a72a5eab4f2b249371eeecbc1138
#
_entry.id   c127a72a5eab4f2b249371eeecbc1138
#
_cell.length_a   1.000
_cell.length_b   1.000
_cell.length_c   1.000
_cell.angle_alpha   90.00
_cell.angle_beta   90.00
_cell.angle_gamma   90.00
#
_symmetry.space_group_name_H-M   'P 1'
#
loop_
_entity.id
_entity.type
_entity.pdbx_description
1 polymer ?
#
loop_
_entity_poly.entity_id
_entity_poly.type
_entity_poly.pdbx_seq_one_letter_code
_entity_poly.pdbx_strand_id
1 'polypeptide(L)'
;MEKLYKLISDVQANLFLLFHKTWVFHWNVVGPDFYQLHQLFNDQYNTMFEEIDRLSEHMRYLNVRPVGTLSRIVEVSSIGEGSNLVEFDEVGQKIVTPGKPVVKADEMVKRLMVDNILIIELLKGLSEESENQQQYATANLAQDLMESHGKFVWMLRAFVDKTSKLSIEDSEATPIPVPEEPVTPEQQIQQPVIQQPAQ
;
A
#
# COMPACT_ATOMS: atom_id res chain seq x y z
N MET A 1 19.56 14.96 14.01
CA MET A 1 18.85 14.03 14.94
C MET A 1 17.42 14.49 15.25
N GLU A 2 17.17 15.72 15.65
CA GLU A 2 15.81 16.19 16.02
C GLU A 2 14.78 16.01 14.89
N LYS A 3 15.12 16.38 13.65
CA LYS A 3 14.26 16.18 12.48
C LYS A 3 13.97 14.69 12.23
N LEU A 4 14.95 13.82 12.37
CA LEU A 4 14.78 12.37 12.24
C LEU A 4 13.81 11.83 13.30
N TYR A 5 13.97 12.27 14.55
CA TYR A 5 13.10 11.85 15.66
C TYR A 5 11.65 12.31 15.47
N LYS A 6 11.47 13.52 14.90
CA LYS A 6 10.13 13.97 14.53
C LYS A 6 9.52 13.10 13.45
N LEU A 7 10.24 12.84 12.36
CA LEU A 7 9.75 12.04 11.25
C LEU A 7 9.36 10.62 11.66
N ILE A 8 10.18 9.94 12.45
CA ILE A 8 9.86 8.58 12.92
C ILE A 8 8.63 8.57 13.85
N SER A 9 8.44 9.62 14.66
CA SER A 9 7.25 9.77 15.50
C SER A 9 5.99 10.08 14.67
N ASP A 10 6.13 10.89 13.62
CA ASP A 10 5.05 11.18 12.68
C ASP A 10 4.61 9.89 11.94
N VAL A 11 5.57 9.09 11.46
CA VAL A 11 5.28 7.77 10.85
C VAL A 11 4.54 6.87 11.83
N GLN A 12 5.05 6.71 13.07
CA GLN A 12 4.44 5.84 14.08
C GLN A 12 3.00 6.23 14.39
N ALA A 13 2.73 7.52 14.59
CA ALA A 13 1.39 8.01 14.92
C ALA A 13 0.40 7.78 13.75
N ASN A 14 0.83 8.06 12.52
CA ASN A 14 -0.01 7.84 11.34
C ASN A 14 -0.26 6.35 11.09
N LEU A 15 0.76 5.51 11.26
CA LEU A 15 0.64 4.06 11.11
C LEU A 15 -0.35 3.48 12.13
N PHE A 16 -0.32 3.97 13.38
CA PHE A 16 -1.25 3.55 14.43
C PHE A 16 -2.71 3.91 14.07
N LEU A 17 -2.96 5.12 13.55
CA LEU A 17 -4.32 5.50 13.15
C LEU A 17 -4.79 4.76 11.89
N LEU A 18 -3.90 4.47 10.94
CA LEU A 18 -4.24 3.64 9.80
C LEU A 18 -4.58 2.20 10.22
N PHE A 19 -3.78 1.61 11.11
CA PHE A 19 -4.06 0.30 11.73
C PHE A 19 -5.46 0.29 12.34
N HIS A 20 -5.76 1.24 13.23
CA HIS A 20 -7.06 1.32 13.90
C HIS A 20 -8.22 1.49 12.90
N LYS A 21 -8.06 2.38 11.92
CA LYS A 21 -9.07 2.59 10.85
C LYS A 21 -9.32 1.31 10.05
N THR A 22 -8.26 0.60 9.65
CA THR A 22 -8.37 -0.66 8.91
C THR A 22 -9.07 -1.73 9.72
N TRP A 23 -8.77 -1.82 11.01
CA TRP A 23 -9.41 -2.74 11.94
C TRP A 23 -10.90 -2.43 12.09
N VAL A 24 -11.28 -1.17 12.24
CA VAL A 24 -12.70 -0.74 12.28
C VAL A 24 -13.41 -1.04 10.96
N PHE A 25 -12.76 -0.85 9.82
CA PHE A 25 -13.32 -1.18 8.51
C PHE A 25 -13.49 -2.69 8.31
N HIS A 26 -12.56 -3.50 8.81
CA HIS A 26 -12.67 -4.95 8.82
C HIS A 26 -13.94 -5.42 9.54
N TRP A 27 -14.33 -4.81 10.66
CA TRP A 27 -15.54 -5.17 11.38
C TRP A 27 -16.83 -4.73 10.68
N ASN A 28 -16.78 -3.62 9.92
CA ASN A 28 -17.94 -2.92 9.42
C ASN A 28 -18.16 -3.06 7.91
N VAL A 29 -17.25 -3.70 7.17
CA VAL A 29 -17.44 -3.93 5.75
C VAL A 29 -18.62 -4.87 5.52
N VAL A 30 -19.45 -4.53 4.52
CA VAL A 30 -20.63 -5.31 4.11
C VAL A 30 -20.80 -5.24 2.60
N GLY A 31 -21.58 -6.13 2.02
CA GLY A 31 -21.93 -6.12 0.60
C GLY A 31 -21.39 -7.31 -0.18
N PRO A 32 -21.45 -7.26 -1.52
CA PRO A 32 -21.08 -8.40 -2.37
C PRO A 32 -19.63 -8.86 -2.21
N ASP A 33 -18.74 -7.93 -1.91
CA ASP A 33 -17.30 -8.18 -1.74
C ASP A 33 -16.89 -8.36 -0.26
N PHE A 34 -17.86 -8.62 0.63
CA PHE A 34 -17.63 -8.71 2.08
C PHE A 34 -16.46 -9.63 2.42
N TYR A 35 -16.49 -10.87 1.95
CA TYR A 35 -15.49 -11.86 2.35
C TYR A 35 -14.07 -11.45 1.90
N GLN A 36 -13.93 -10.99 0.67
CA GLN A 36 -12.64 -10.60 0.10
C GLN A 36 -12.06 -9.36 0.81
N LEU A 37 -12.90 -8.35 1.05
CA LEU A 37 -12.47 -7.13 1.73
C LEU A 37 -12.22 -7.34 3.22
N HIS A 38 -13.08 -8.14 3.88
CA HIS A 38 -12.89 -8.51 5.28
C HIS A 38 -11.54 -9.23 5.48
N GLN A 39 -11.18 -10.16 4.58
CA GLN A 39 -9.90 -10.85 4.62
C GLN A 39 -8.75 -9.89 4.27
N LEU A 40 -8.88 -9.06 3.25
CA LEU A 40 -7.85 -8.08 2.87
C LEU A 40 -7.54 -7.10 4.01
N PHE A 41 -8.58 -6.56 4.66
CA PHE A 41 -8.40 -5.67 5.80
C PHE A 41 -7.79 -6.39 7.01
N ASN A 42 -8.17 -7.67 7.22
CA ASN A 42 -7.56 -8.52 8.24
C ASN A 42 -6.05 -8.64 8.04
N ASP A 43 -5.62 -8.96 6.84
CA ASP A 43 -4.20 -9.14 6.52
C ASP A 43 -3.43 -7.81 6.67
N GLN A 44 -4.04 -6.70 6.23
CA GLN A 44 -3.44 -5.38 6.36
C GLN A 44 -3.25 -4.95 7.82
N TYR A 45 -4.29 -5.04 8.66
CA TYR A 45 -4.15 -4.57 10.05
C TYR A 45 -3.21 -5.47 10.87
N ASN A 46 -3.17 -6.77 10.61
CA ASN A 46 -2.22 -7.66 11.28
C ASN A 46 -0.77 -7.31 10.90
N THR A 47 -0.49 -7.06 9.61
CA THR A 47 0.82 -6.59 9.18
C THR A 47 1.20 -5.26 9.83
N MET A 48 0.28 -4.29 9.84
CA MET A 48 0.54 -2.99 10.48
C MET A 48 0.75 -3.09 12.00
N PHE A 49 0.11 -4.03 12.68
CA PHE A 49 0.37 -4.29 14.11
C PHE A 49 1.84 -4.66 14.35
N GLU A 50 2.38 -5.58 13.54
CA GLU A 50 3.79 -5.98 13.61
C GLU A 50 4.74 -4.83 13.21
N GLU A 51 4.35 -4.03 12.21
CA GLU A 51 5.12 -2.87 11.76
C GLU A 51 5.20 -1.77 12.83
N ILE A 52 4.10 -1.50 13.56
CA ILE A 52 4.06 -0.54 14.67
C ILE A 52 5.00 -0.99 15.78
N ASP A 53 4.99 -2.26 16.14
CA ASP A 53 5.86 -2.83 17.18
C ASP A 53 7.32 -2.71 16.75
N ARG A 54 7.67 -3.19 15.57
CA ARG A 54 9.01 -3.10 14.99
C ARG A 54 9.54 -1.66 14.92
N LEU A 55 8.70 -0.71 14.51
CA LEU A 55 9.06 0.71 14.46
C LEU A 55 9.27 1.29 15.85
N SER A 56 8.39 0.95 16.79
CA SER A 56 8.48 1.41 18.19
C SER A 56 9.72 0.87 18.89
N GLU A 57 10.08 -0.39 18.69
CA GLU A 57 11.33 -0.98 19.20
C GLU A 57 12.55 -0.32 18.57
N HIS A 58 12.51 -0.03 17.26
CA HIS A 58 13.58 0.70 16.60
C HIS A 58 13.73 2.13 17.14
N MET A 59 12.64 2.82 17.49
CA MET A 59 12.72 4.10 18.21
C MET A 59 13.44 3.94 19.56
N ARG A 60 13.17 2.86 20.29
CA ARG A 60 13.90 2.57 21.56
C ARG A 60 15.39 2.31 21.31
N TYR A 61 15.73 1.63 20.25
CA TYR A 61 17.12 1.45 19.81
C TYR A 61 17.82 2.80 19.57
N LEU A 62 17.15 3.78 18.99
CA LEU A 62 17.64 5.15 18.79
C LEU A 62 17.58 6.02 20.06
N ASN A 63 17.20 5.44 21.21
CA ASN A 63 16.95 6.14 22.48
C ASN A 63 15.83 7.20 22.42
N VAL A 64 14.89 7.02 21.50
CA VAL A 64 13.66 7.83 21.37
C VAL A 64 12.50 7.10 22.04
N ARG A 65 11.60 7.84 22.67
CA ARG A 65 10.38 7.26 23.24
C ARG A 65 9.28 7.26 22.17
N PRO A 66 8.64 6.09 21.90
CA PRO A 66 7.46 6.04 21.04
C PRO A 66 6.32 6.91 21.58
N VAL A 67 5.46 7.37 20.67
CA VAL A 67 4.22 8.05 21.05
C VAL A 67 3.29 7.04 21.72
N GLY A 68 3.03 7.22 23.02
CA GLY A 68 2.39 6.18 23.83
C GLY A 68 0.97 6.49 24.33
N THR A 69 0.41 7.68 24.02
CA THR A 69 -0.96 8.04 24.40
C THR A 69 -1.83 8.24 23.18
N LEU A 70 -3.08 7.77 23.21
CA LEU A 70 -4.02 7.92 22.10
C LEU A 70 -4.26 9.39 21.75
N SER A 71 -4.37 10.27 22.74
CA SER A 71 -4.52 11.72 22.52
C SER A 71 -3.36 12.29 21.72
N ARG A 72 -2.13 11.89 22.05
CA ARG A 72 -0.93 12.37 21.34
C ARG A 72 -0.81 11.75 19.94
N ILE A 73 -1.21 10.50 19.77
CA ILE A 73 -1.29 9.85 18.45
C ILE A 73 -2.23 10.64 17.53
N VAL A 74 -3.43 10.96 18.01
CA VAL A 74 -4.42 11.75 17.26
C VAL A 74 -3.90 13.15 16.95
N GLU A 75 -3.25 13.81 17.90
CA GLU A 75 -2.69 15.15 17.72
C GLU A 75 -1.57 15.22 16.66
N VAL A 76 -0.73 14.19 16.61
CA VAL A 76 0.45 14.13 15.71
C VAL A 76 0.09 13.62 14.32
N SER A 77 -0.90 12.76 14.23
CA SER A 77 -1.28 12.13 12.97
C SER A 77 -1.93 13.09 11.99
N SER A 78 -1.59 12.93 10.72
CA SER A 78 -2.29 13.55 9.57
C SER A 78 -3.45 12.67 9.07
N ILE A 79 -3.50 11.39 9.46
CA ILE A 79 -4.59 10.46 9.15
C ILE A 79 -5.71 10.71 10.17
N GLY A 80 -6.91 11.00 9.69
CA GLY A 80 -8.09 11.10 10.56
C GLY A 80 -8.55 9.73 11.05
N GLU A 81 -9.16 9.69 12.23
CA GLU A 81 -9.70 8.45 12.86
C GLU A 81 -10.76 7.72 12.05
N GLY A 82 -11.14 8.22 10.86
CA GLY A 82 -12.30 7.71 10.13
C GLY A 82 -13.62 8.10 10.81
N SER A 83 -13.61 9.18 11.58
CA SER A 83 -14.70 9.70 12.41
C SER A 83 -16.01 9.96 11.67
N ASN A 84 -16.00 9.97 10.34
CA ASN A 84 -17.24 9.93 9.53
C ASN A 84 -17.97 8.58 9.61
N LEU A 85 -17.51 7.69 10.49
CA LEU A 85 -18.26 6.48 10.87
C LEU A 85 -19.40 6.79 11.83
N VAL A 86 -19.48 8.01 12.35
CA VAL A 86 -20.49 8.44 13.31
C VAL A 86 -21.12 9.71 12.79
N GLU A 87 -22.39 9.64 12.43
CA GLU A 87 -23.20 10.83 12.20
C GLU A 87 -23.62 11.41 13.56
N PHE A 88 -23.45 12.72 13.73
CA PHE A 88 -24.00 13.45 14.87
C PHE A 88 -25.21 14.26 14.38
N ASP A 89 -26.24 14.32 15.20
CA ASP A 89 -27.37 15.20 14.94
C ASP A 89 -27.00 16.68 15.18
N GLU A 90 -27.96 17.58 14.88
CA GLU A 90 -27.77 19.02 15.02
C GLU A 90 -27.48 19.47 16.48
N VAL A 91 -27.66 18.59 17.44
CA VAL A 91 -27.45 18.81 18.89
C VAL A 91 -26.15 18.12 19.37
N GLY A 92 -25.39 17.50 18.45
CA GLY A 92 -24.14 16.81 18.77
C GLY A 92 -24.35 15.44 19.43
N GLN A 93 -25.56 14.87 19.36
CA GLN A 93 -25.80 13.51 19.79
C GLN A 93 -25.46 12.51 18.68
N LYS A 94 -24.76 11.47 19.07
CA LYS A 94 -24.35 10.37 18.17
C LYS A 94 -25.56 9.68 17.58
N ILE A 95 -25.74 9.79 16.26
CA ILE A 95 -26.74 9.01 15.53
C ILE A 95 -26.16 7.63 15.27
N VAL A 96 -26.54 6.66 16.09
CA VAL A 96 -26.33 5.25 15.78
C VAL A 96 -27.60 4.76 15.07
N THR A 97 -27.56 4.70 13.75
CA THR A 97 -28.64 4.05 12.98
C THR A 97 -28.34 2.56 12.90
N PRO A 98 -29.03 1.69 13.65
CA PRO A 98 -28.81 0.26 13.57
C PRO A 98 -29.00 -0.23 12.13
N GLY A 99 -28.03 -0.99 11.59
CA GLY A 99 -28.13 -1.63 10.29
C GLY A 99 -27.75 -0.78 9.06
N LYS A 100 -27.36 0.50 9.22
CA LYS A 100 -26.71 1.23 8.11
C LYS A 100 -25.20 1.03 8.16
N PRO A 101 -24.56 0.59 7.06
CA PRO A 101 -23.12 0.66 6.97
C PRO A 101 -22.73 2.13 7.00
N VAL A 102 -21.86 2.49 7.92
CA VAL A 102 -21.44 3.87 8.16
C VAL A 102 -20.66 4.42 6.98
N VAL A 103 -19.95 3.55 6.27
CA VAL A 103 -19.19 3.86 5.04
C VAL A 103 -19.38 2.68 4.09
N LYS A 104 -19.62 2.94 2.80
CA LYS A 104 -19.71 1.88 1.80
C LYS A 104 -18.35 1.23 1.58
N ALA A 105 -18.35 -0.04 1.19
CA ALA A 105 -17.14 -0.83 1.00
C ALA A 105 -16.14 -0.19 0.01
N ASP A 106 -16.63 0.33 -1.12
CA ASP A 106 -15.80 1.02 -2.11
C ASP A 106 -15.18 2.32 -1.57
N GLU A 107 -15.89 3.03 -0.71
CA GLU A 107 -15.36 4.22 -0.03
C GLU A 107 -14.33 3.85 1.05
N MET A 108 -14.51 2.74 1.78
CA MET A 108 -13.51 2.21 2.71
C MET A 108 -12.19 1.92 1.97
N VAL A 109 -12.28 1.22 0.84
CA VAL A 109 -11.13 0.90 0.00
C VAL A 109 -10.39 2.15 -0.49
N LYS A 110 -11.13 3.16 -0.99
CA LYS A 110 -10.54 4.43 -1.45
C LYS A 110 -9.83 5.17 -0.33
N ARG A 111 -10.43 5.25 0.86
CA ARG A 111 -9.82 5.90 2.03
C ARG A 111 -8.55 5.20 2.46
N LEU A 112 -8.58 3.88 2.61
CA LEU A 112 -7.38 3.12 2.97
C LEU A 112 -6.28 3.25 1.91
N MET A 113 -6.64 3.31 0.63
CA MET A 113 -5.67 3.53 -0.45
C MET A 113 -4.97 4.90 -0.31
N VAL A 114 -5.73 5.97 -0.08
CA VAL A 114 -5.17 7.33 0.12
C VAL A 114 -4.29 7.39 1.37
N ASP A 115 -4.73 6.79 2.47
CA ASP A 115 -3.97 6.77 3.72
C ASP A 115 -2.66 5.97 3.58
N ASN A 116 -2.68 4.83 2.86
CA ASN A 116 -1.45 4.07 2.58
C ASN A 116 -0.47 4.87 1.70
N ILE A 117 -0.95 5.65 0.73
CA ILE A 117 -0.10 6.56 -0.06
C ILE A 117 0.53 7.61 0.85
N LEU A 118 -0.21 8.18 1.80
CA LEU A 118 0.35 9.12 2.78
C LEU A 118 1.44 8.46 3.64
N ILE A 119 1.24 7.23 4.10
CA ILE A 119 2.28 6.48 4.84
C ILE A 119 3.54 6.31 3.97
N ILE A 120 3.40 5.96 2.70
CA ILE A 120 4.54 5.82 1.77
C ILE A 120 5.33 7.14 1.67
N GLU A 121 4.65 8.29 1.55
CA GLU A 121 5.32 9.58 1.48
C GLU A 121 6.05 9.95 2.80
N LEU A 122 5.46 9.64 3.94
CA LEU A 122 6.10 9.84 5.24
C LEU A 122 7.33 8.94 5.40
N LEU A 123 7.24 7.68 5.02
CA LEU A 123 8.34 6.71 5.05
C LEU A 123 9.47 7.11 4.09
N LYS A 124 9.14 7.64 2.92
CA LYS A 124 10.12 8.18 1.98
C LYS A 124 10.92 9.33 2.62
N GLY A 125 10.23 10.30 3.22
CA GLY A 125 10.89 11.39 3.93
C GLY A 125 11.76 10.89 5.11
N LEU A 126 11.32 9.86 5.82
CA LEU A 126 12.10 9.21 6.87
C LEU A 126 13.35 8.52 6.31
N SER A 127 13.23 7.79 5.20
CA SER A 127 14.36 7.12 4.54
C SER A 127 15.41 8.13 4.08
N GLU A 128 15.01 9.17 3.36
CA GLU A 128 15.90 10.23 2.86
C GLU A 128 16.66 10.94 4.01
N GLU A 129 15.93 11.31 5.08
CA GLU A 129 16.56 11.95 6.24
C GLU A 129 17.52 11.01 6.98
N SER A 130 17.16 9.71 7.05
CA SER A 130 18.00 8.69 7.68
C SER A 130 19.31 8.49 6.92
N GLU A 131 19.27 8.44 5.59
CA GLU A 131 20.45 8.36 4.74
C GLU A 131 21.34 9.58 4.90
N ASN A 132 20.76 10.80 4.91
CA ASN A 132 21.49 12.04 5.12
C ASN A 132 22.24 12.08 6.46
N GLN A 133 21.69 11.40 7.49
CA GLN A 133 22.29 11.28 8.81
C GLN A 133 23.09 9.98 9.01
N GLN A 134 23.32 9.19 7.94
CA GLN A 134 24.02 7.90 7.96
C GLN A 134 23.39 6.87 8.91
N GLN A 135 22.07 6.97 9.13
CA GLN A 135 21.27 6.03 9.93
C GLN A 135 20.68 4.95 9.02
N TYR A 136 21.55 4.15 8.41
CA TYR A 136 21.18 3.16 7.38
C TYR A 136 20.18 2.11 7.86
N ALA A 137 20.25 1.70 9.12
CA ALA A 137 19.28 0.76 9.69
C ALA A 137 17.87 1.34 9.70
N THR A 138 17.74 2.65 9.98
CA THR A 138 16.45 3.37 9.95
C THR A 138 15.96 3.54 8.52
N ALA A 139 16.86 3.85 7.57
CA ALA A 139 16.52 3.94 6.15
C ALA A 139 16.01 2.60 5.61
N ASN A 140 16.71 1.50 5.90
CA ASN A 140 16.29 0.15 5.50
C ASN A 140 14.91 -0.22 6.08
N LEU A 141 14.68 0.07 7.38
CA LEU A 141 13.38 -0.16 7.99
C LEU A 141 12.28 0.62 7.28
N ALA A 142 12.50 1.90 6.97
CA ALA A 142 11.52 2.71 6.24
C ALA A 142 11.25 2.15 4.83
N GLN A 143 12.27 1.66 4.12
CA GLN A 143 12.15 1.05 2.81
C GLN A 143 11.35 -0.26 2.85
N ASP A 144 11.60 -1.13 3.83
CA ASP A 144 10.82 -2.36 4.03
C ASP A 144 9.31 -2.04 4.25
N LEU A 145 9.01 -1.05 5.09
CA LEU A 145 7.64 -0.65 5.34
C LEU A 145 6.99 -0.03 4.07
N MET A 146 7.74 0.73 3.27
CA MET A 146 7.25 1.26 1.99
C MET A 146 6.83 0.14 1.03
N GLU A 147 7.56 -0.96 0.98
CA GLU A 147 7.21 -2.11 0.14
C GLU A 147 5.87 -2.72 0.57
N SER A 148 5.64 -2.94 1.87
CA SER A 148 4.37 -3.44 2.41
C SER A 148 3.20 -2.54 2.03
N HIS A 149 3.32 -1.24 2.29
CA HIS A 149 2.28 -0.27 1.98
C HIS A 149 2.06 -0.10 0.47
N GLY A 150 3.11 -0.20 -0.35
CA GLY A 150 3.02 -0.25 -1.81
C GLY A 150 2.18 -1.43 -2.30
N LYS A 151 2.37 -2.60 -1.70
CA LYS A 151 1.56 -3.79 -1.97
C LYS A 151 0.10 -3.58 -1.55
N PHE A 152 -0.16 -2.96 -0.41
CA PHE A 152 -1.53 -2.64 0.02
C PHE A 152 -2.22 -1.68 -0.96
N VAL A 153 -1.55 -0.62 -1.40
CA VAL A 153 -2.07 0.30 -2.42
C VAL A 153 -2.43 -0.44 -3.71
N TRP A 154 -1.56 -1.33 -4.18
CA TRP A 154 -1.81 -2.15 -5.37
C TRP A 154 -3.07 -3.01 -5.20
N MET A 155 -3.20 -3.74 -4.09
CA MET A 155 -4.35 -4.60 -3.83
C MET A 155 -5.65 -3.80 -3.72
N LEU A 156 -5.64 -2.66 -3.00
CA LEU A 156 -6.80 -1.79 -2.85
C LEU A 156 -7.22 -1.16 -4.20
N ARG A 157 -6.25 -0.74 -5.03
CA ARG A 157 -6.50 -0.22 -6.38
C ARG A 157 -7.23 -1.23 -7.25
N ALA A 158 -6.84 -2.51 -7.19
CA ALA A 158 -7.49 -3.58 -7.95
C ALA A 158 -9.00 -3.72 -7.65
N PHE A 159 -9.45 -3.31 -6.44
CA PHE A 159 -10.88 -3.24 -6.13
C PHE A 159 -11.56 -2.00 -6.69
N VAL A 160 -10.87 -0.86 -6.76
CA VAL A 160 -11.43 0.40 -7.30
C VAL A 160 -11.55 0.34 -8.82
N ASP A 161 -10.57 -0.25 -9.49
CA ASP A 161 -10.49 -0.36 -10.95
C ASP A 161 -11.47 -1.40 -11.57
N LYS A 162 -12.48 -1.83 -10.83
CA LYS A 162 -13.56 -2.71 -11.34
C LYS A 162 -14.29 -2.17 -12.58
N THR A 163 -14.10 -0.91 -12.94
CA THR A 163 -14.62 -0.28 -14.15
C THR A 163 -13.66 -0.34 -15.34
N SER A 164 -12.40 -0.73 -15.14
CA SER A 164 -11.54 -1.14 -16.23
C SER A 164 -12.08 -2.48 -16.75
N LYS A 165 -13.07 -2.43 -17.65
CA LYS A 165 -13.30 -3.49 -18.59
C LYS A 165 -11.98 -3.62 -19.36
N LEU A 166 -11.14 -4.55 -18.94
CA LEU A 166 -10.25 -5.23 -19.86
C LEU A 166 -11.19 -5.96 -20.83
N SER A 167 -11.69 -5.23 -21.82
CA SER A 167 -12.25 -5.84 -23.01
C SER A 167 -11.08 -6.61 -23.59
N ILE A 168 -11.24 -7.93 -23.68
CA ILE A 168 -10.29 -8.83 -24.37
C ILE A 168 -10.09 -8.33 -25.83
N GLU A 169 -10.93 -7.43 -26.31
CA GLU A 169 -10.87 -6.76 -27.60
C GLU A 169 -9.72 -5.74 -27.75
N ASP A 170 -9.17 -5.22 -26.64
CA ASP A 170 -8.02 -4.28 -26.68
C ASP A 170 -6.67 -4.95 -26.47
N SER A 171 -6.61 -6.26 -26.24
CA SER A 171 -5.37 -7.02 -26.24
C SER A 171 -5.07 -7.51 -27.67
N GLU A 172 -4.74 -6.64 -28.59
CA GLU A 172 -3.80 -7.02 -29.63
C GLU A 172 -2.45 -7.30 -28.95
N ALA A 173 -2.40 -8.48 -28.34
CA ALA A 173 -1.14 -9.05 -27.88
C ALA A 173 -0.29 -9.18 -29.15
N THR A 174 0.63 -8.25 -29.34
CA THR A 174 1.74 -8.46 -30.27
C THR A 174 2.36 -9.81 -29.88
N PRO A 175 2.36 -10.80 -30.79
CA PRO A 175 2.95 -12.08 -30.49
C PRO A 175 4.39 -11.84 -30.00
N ILE A 176 4.72 -12.37 -28.84
CA ILE A 176 6.11 -12.38 -28.37
C ILE A 176 6.88 -13.10 -29.48
N PRO A 177 7.89 -12.47 -30.12
CA PRO A 177 8.67 -13.18 -31.13
C PRO A 177 9.29 -14.40 -30.46
N VAL A 178 8.88 -15.58 -30.93
CA VAL A 178 9.48 -16.84 -30.50
C VAL A 178 10.95 -16.76 -30.95
N PRO A 179 11.93 -16.97 -30.06
CA PRO A 179 13.33 -17.01 -30.46
C PRO A 179 13.45 -18.05 -31.58
N GLU A 180 13.98 -17.66 -32.74
CA GLU A 180 14.29 -18.61 -33.81
C GLU A 180 15.21 -19.68 -33.21
N GLU A 181 14.82 -20.96 -33.34
CA GLU A 181 15.68 -22.07 -32.94
C GLU A 181 17.00 -21.96 -33.70
N PRO A 182 18.15 -22.21 -33.04
CA PRO A 182 19.43 -22.17 -33.72
C PRO A 182 19.43 -23.20 -34.86
N VAL A 183 19.60 -22.71 -36.10
CA VAL A 183 19.64 -23.52 -37.32
C VAL A 183 20.74 -24.56 -37.17
N THR A 184 20.37 -25.82 -37.14
CA THR A 184 21.35 -26.92 -37.06
C THR A 184 22.25 -26.97 -38.30
N PRO A 185 23.51 -27.40 -38.21
CA PRO A 185 24.44 -27.45 -39.34
C PRO A 185 23.96 -28.22 -40.57
N GLU A 186 23.01 -29.15 -40.42
CA GLU A 186 22.41 -29.93 -41.53
C GLU A 186 21.45 -29.11 -42.40
N GLN A 187 20.88 -28.01 -41.89
CA GLN A 187 19.94 -27.17 -42.66
C GLN A 187 20.65 -26.15 -43.53
N GLN A 188 21.97 -25.92 -43.35
CA GLN A 188 22.76 -24.97 -44.17
C GLN A 188 23.17 -25.54 -45.53
N ILE A 189 23.02 -26.85 -45.80
CA ILE A 189 23.48 -27.49 -47.02
C ILE A 189 22.42 -27.45 -48.16
N GLN A 190 21.21 -26.94 -47.91
CA GLN A 190 20.12 -26.95 -48.91
C GLN A 190 19.80 -25.59 -49.55
N GLN A 191 20.67 -24.57 -49.45
CA GLN A 191 20.46 -23.36 -50.21
C GLN A 191 21.02 -23.52 -51.65
N PRO A 192 20.20 -23.25 -52.70
CA PRO A 192 20.66 -23.36 -54.07
C PRO A 192 21.64 -22.23 -54.38
N VAL A 193 22.79 -22.61 -54.96
CA VAL A 193 23.78 -21.62 -55.47
C VAL A 193 23.18 -20.80 -56.55
N ILE A 194 22.93 -19.53 -56.35
CA ILE A 194 22.55 -18.56 -57.37
C ILE A 194 23.80 -18.26 -58.20
N GLN A 195 23.84 -18.79 -59.44
CA GLN A 195 24.82 -18.46 -60.44
C GLN A 195 24.65 -16.97 -60.85
N GLN A 196 25.71 -16.18 -60.67
CA GLN A 196 25.76 -14.82 -61.27
C GLN A 196 26.03 -14.92 -62.77
N PRO A 197 25.34 -14.11 -63.62
CA PRO A 197 25.65 -14.11 -65.06
C PRO A 197 27.00 -13.42 -65.33
N ALA A 198 27.81 -14.08 -66.15
CA ALA A 198 29.06 -13.54 -66.65
C ALA A 198 28.80 -12.35 -67.60
N GLN A 199 29.64 -11.30 -67.45
CA GLN A 199 29.90 -10.32 -68.48
C GLN A 199 31.11 -10.71 -69.30
#